data_ec0d905661f686faa2c40cac8dd485cf
#
_entry.id   ec0d905661f686faa2c40cac8dd485cf
#
_cell.length_a   1.000
_cell.length_b   1.000
_cell.length_c   1.000
_cell.angle_alpha   90.00
_cell.angle_beta   90.00
_cell.angle_gamma   90.00
#
_symmetry.space_group_name_H-M   'P 1'
#
loop_
_entity.id
_entity.type
_entity.pdbx_description
1 polymer ?
#
loop_
_entity_poly.entity_id
_entity_poly.type
_entity_poly.pdbx_seq_one_letter_code
_entity_poly.pdbx_strand_id
1 'polypeptide(L)'
;MSAQGFAFERRVGYVLGKLKDSLEGWVFLVHDEQGIRDFFKEQSLNGVDHMIQVETPSGDQHVFFIQEKWKLVTNQREVSQFLDCCARILARMPDYKGSIHRMWVSRTVPSLNGEKSLQEGQCIVVQTCTSQTLLVVNALLIICDILGCRDKAIGIIETVGSLLPNQEEAIPDPKVEAPQNTFEPVSDFGEKRVLPITNKTVVMVRKVD
;
A
#
# COMPACT_ATOMS: atom_id res chain seq x y z
N MET A 1 -7.58 8.56 -12.56
CA MET A 1 -6.49 8.61 -11.58
C MET A 1 -5.97 10.03 -11.51
N SER A 2 -5.62 10.59 -10.34
CA SER A 2 -5.05 11.93 -10.23
C SER A 2 -3.55 11.89 -10.58
N ALA A 3 -2.99 13.04 -11.01
CA ALA A 3 -1.55 13.15 -11.28
C ALA A 3 -0.68 12.76 -10.07
N GLN A 4 -1.16 13.08 -8.86
CA GLN A 4 -0.49 12.71 -7.60
C GLN A 4 -0.53 11.20 -7.32
N GLY A 5 -1.63 10.51 -7.63
CA GLY A 5 -1.72 9.05 -7.50
C GLY A 5 -0.72 8.36 -8.41
N PHE A 6 -0.65 8.79 -9.67
CA PHE A 6 0.30 8.25 -10.64
C PHE A 6 1.77 8.52 -10.26
N ALA A 7 2.06 9.70 -9.68
CA ALA A 7 3.40 10.00 -9.18
C ALA A 7 3.78 9.10 -7.99
N PHE A 8 2.83 8.77 -7.13
CA PHE A 8 3.05 7.88 -5.99
C PHE A 8 3.37 6.45 -6.44
N GLU A 9 2.58 5.89 -7.35
CA GLU A 9 2.84 4.56 -7.94
C GLU A 9 4.22 4.47 -8.59
N ARG A 10 4.64 5.49 -9.34
CA ARG A 10 5.99 5.54 -9.92
C ARG A 10 7.10 5.57 -8.88
N ARG A 11 6.89 6.23 -7.72
CA ARG A 11 7.86 6.24 -6.61
C ARG A 11 8.02 4.85 -6.00
N VAL A 12 6.91 4.16 -5.78
CA VAL A 12 6.95 2.77 -5.29
C VAL A 12 7.70 1.88 -6.29
N GLY A 13 7.33 1.92 -7.57
CA GLY A 13 8.01 1.15 -8.61
C GLY A 13 9.51 1.44 -8.69
N TYR A 14 9.93 2.72 -8.54
CA TYR A 14 11.35 3.10 -8.50
C TYR A 14 12.09 2.46 -7.33
N VAL A 15 11.52 2.53 -6.12
CA VAL A 15 12.13 1.96 -4.91
C VAL A 15 12.20 0.43 -5.00
N LEU A 16 11.17 -0.22 -5.53
CA LEU A 16 11.18 -1.66 -5.79
C LEU A 16 12.25 -2.05 -6.82
N GLY A 17 12.47 -1.23 -7.84
CA GLY A 17 13.58 -1.40 -8.79
C GLY A 17 14.94 -1.35 -8.10
N LYS A 18 15.15 -0.39 -7.18
CA LYS A 18 16.38 -0.28 -6.38
C LYS A 18 16.56 -1.48 -5.45
N LEU A 19 15.49 -1.99 -4.86
CA LEU A 19 15.56 -3.21 -4.07
C LEU A 19 16.01 -4.39 -4.94
N LYS A 20 15.40 -4.57 -6.10
CA LYS A 20 15.82 -5.59 -7.07
C LYS A 20 17.31 -5.52 -7.37
N ASP A 21 17.83 -4.33 -7.68
CA ASP A 21 19.23 -4.11 -8.02
C ASP A 21 20.18 -4.42 -6.84
N SER A 22 19.72 -4.40 -5.60
CA SER A 22 20.49 -4.66 -4.39
C SER A 22 20.49 -6.13 -3.94
N LEU A 23 19.65 -6.96 -4.55
CA LEU A 23 19.43 -8.37 -4.16
C LEU A 23 20.20 -9.32 -5.09
N GLU A 24 21.49 -9.41 -4.90
CA GLU A 24 22.35 -10.35 -5.66
C GLU A 24 22.01 -11.81 -5.32
N GLY A 25 21.86 -12.63 -6.35
CA GLY A 25 21.53 -14.05 -6.20
C GLY A 25 20.05 -14.34 -5.93
N TRP A 26 19.19 -13.31 -5.94
CA TRP A 26 17.74 -13.47 -5.83
C TRP A 26 17.06 -13.42 -7.20
N VAL A 27 15.99 -14.17 -7.37
CA VAL A 27 15.03 -13.89 -8.45
C VAL A 27 14.04 -12.85 -7.91
N PHE A 28 14.01 -11.65 -8.49
CA PHE A 28 13.14 -10.58 -8.06
C PHE A 28 12.51 -9.92 -9.29
N LEU A 29 11.23 -10.19 -9.51
CA LEU A 29 10.47 -9.69 -10.65
C LEU A 29 9.41 -8.70 -10.15
N VAL A 30 9.39 -7.52 -10.74
CA VAL A 30 8.40 -6.47 -10.45
C VAL A 30 7.56 -6.26 -11.71
N HIS A 31 6.26 -6.37 -11.55
CA HIS A 31 5.27 -6.07 -12.59
C HIS A 31 4.39 -4.92 -12.11
N ASP A 32 4.28 -3.86 -12.88
CA ASP A 32 3.23 -2.85 -12.74
C ASP A 32 1.89 -3.39 -13.25
N GLU A 33 0.84 -2.61 -13.14
CA GLU A 33 -0.51 -3.02 -13.58
C GLU A 33 -0.53 -3.51 -15.03
N GLN A 34 0.18 -2.85 -15.94
CA GLN A 34 0.26 -3.27 -17.34
C GLN A 34 1.08 -4.57 -17.47
N GLY A 35 2.22 -4.66 -16.79
CA GLY A 35 3.05 -5.86 -16.76
C GLY A 35 2.31 -7.08 -16.22
N ILE A 36 1.42 -6.91 -15.22
CA ILE A 36 0.53 -7.98 -14.72
C ILE A 36 -0.42 -8.46 -15.83
N ARG A 37 -1.07 -7.52 -16.52
CA ARG A 37 -1.99 -7.85 -17.63
C ARG A 37 -1.30 -8.60 -18.76
N ASP A 38 -0.10 -8.16 -19.12
CA ASP A 38 0.69 -8.77 -20.19
C ASP A 38 1.21 -10.15 -19.79
N PHE A 39 1.67 -10.31 -18.54
CA PHE A 39 2.17 -11.58 -18.02
C PHE A 39 1.08 -12.67 -18.01
N PHE A 40 -0.14 -12.33 -17.56
CA PHE A 40 -1.27 -13.25 -17.53
C PHE A 40 -2.10 -13.24 -18.82
N LYS A 41 -1.77 -12.40 -19.80
CA LYS A 41 -2.51 -12.20 -21.06
C LYS A 41 -3.99 -11.88 -20.83
N GLU A 42 -4.28 -11.06 -19.81
CA GLU A 42 -5.64 -10.71 -19.43
C GLU A 42 -5.79 -9.23 -19.10
N GLN A 43 -6.44 -8.50 -20.00
CA GLN A 43 -6.63 -7.05 -19.91
C GLN A 43 -7.62 -6.62 -18.79
N SER A 44 -8.40 -7.55 -18.24
CA SER A 44 -9.36 -7.26 -17.18
C SER A 44 -8.77 -7.33 -15.76
N LEU A 45 -7.49 -7.69 -15.62
CA LEU A 45 -6.78 -7.64 -14.33
C LEU A 45 -6.45 -6.20 -13.98
N ASN A 46 -7.23 -5.62 -13.07
CA ASN A 46 -7.05 -4.28 -12.55
C ASN A 46 -7.35 -4.27 -11.04
N GLY A 47 -6.65 -3.43 -10.29
CA GLY A 47 -6.81 -3.35 -8.83
C GLY A 47 -5.60 -3.87 -8.04
N VAL A 48 -4.52 -4.26 -8.72
CA VAL A 48 -3.20 -4.47 -8.16
C VAL A 48 -2.24 -3.54 -8.93
N ASP A 49 -1.64 -2.58 -8.24
CA ASP A 49 -0.75 -1.60 -8.88
C ASP A 49 0.65 -2.20 -9.11
N HIS A 50 1.14 -3.03 -8.17
CA HIS A 50 2.36 -3.80 -8.38
C HIS A 50 2.21 -5.26 -7.91
N MET A 51 2.79 -6.18 -8.67
CA MET A 51 3.03 -7.57 -8.26
C MET A 51 4.53 -7.83 -8.20
N ILE A 52 4.99 -8.37 -7.08
CA ILE A 52 6.39 -8.75 -6.92
C ILE A 52 6.44 -10.27 -6.75
N GLN A 53 7.27 -10.93 -7.55
CA GLN A 53 7.59 -12.34 -7.38
C GLN A 53 9.04 -12.45 -6.94
N VAL A 54 9.28 -13.17 -5.86
CA VAL A 54 10.60 -13.33 -5.26
C VAL A 54 10.90 -14.79 -5.06
N GLU A 55 12.11 -15.18 -5.42
CA GLU A 55 12.72 -16.43 -4.96
C GLU A 55 14.04 -16.08 -4.27
N THR A 56 14.13 -16.45 -3.00
CA THR A 56 15.32 -16.21 -2.18
C THR A 56 16.44 -17.15 -2.56
N PRO A 57 17.69 -16.89 -2.21
CA PRO A 57 18.81 -17.84 -2.41
C PRO A 57 18.61 -19.19 -1.70
N SER A 58 17.76 -19.25 -0.65
CA SER A 58 17.36 -20.50 0.01
C SER A 58 16.28 -21.28 -0.74
N GLY A 59 15.71 -20.70 -1.81
CA GLY A 59 14.62 -21.29 -2.59
C GLY A 59 13.23 -20.98 -2.07
N ASP A 60 13.10 -20.12 -1.04
CA ASP A 60 11.79 -19.69 -0.56
C ASP A 60 11.12 -18.75 -1.57
N GLN A 61 9.87 -19.03 -1.87
CA GLN A 61 9.11 -18.25 -2.83
C GLN A 61 8.09 -17.36 -2.17
N HIS A 62 8.01 -16.09 -2.60
CA HIS A 62 7.06 -15.11 -2.13
C HIS A 62 6.41 -14.40 -3.32
N VAL A 63 5.11 -14.09 -3.19
CA VAL A 63 4.43 -13.16 -4.07
C VAL A 63 3.77 -12.06 -3.25
N PHE A 64 3.99 -10.81 -3.66
CA PHE A 64 3.34 -9.64 -3.07
C PHE A 64 2.39 -9.03 -4.09
N PHE A 65 1.17 -8.77 -3.68
CA PHE A 65 0.21 -7.95 -4.40
C PHE A 65 0.08 -6.63 -3.66
N ILE A 66 0.37 -5.52 -4.33
CA ILE A 66 0.41 -4.20 -3.70
C ILE A 66 -0.62 -3.31 -4.39
N GLN A 67 -1.49 -2.71 -3.61
CA GLN A 67 -2.40 -1.66 -4.03
C GLN A 67 -2.02 -0.35 -3.33
N GLU A 68 -1.90 0.72 -4.10
CA GLU A 68 -1.38 2.01 -3.66
C GLU A 68 -2.41 3.12 -3.82
N LYS A 69 -2.73 3.82 -2.74
CA LYS A 69 -3.76 4.87 -2.74
C LYS A 69 -3.29 6.13 -2.03
N TRP A 70 -2.89 7.12 -2.81
CA TRP A 70 -2.59 8.44 -2.29
C TRP A 70 -3.76 9.39 -2.49
N LYS A 71 -4.83 9.19 -1.72
CA LYS A 71 -6.03 10.02 -1.73
C LYS A 71 -6.68 10.09 -0.36
N LEU A 72 -7.56 11.09 -0.17
CA LEU A 72 -8.20 11.35 1.13
C LEU A 72 -9.31 10.36 1.48
N VAL A 73 -9.93 9.74 0.49
CA VAL A 73 -11.04 8.81 0.73
C VAL A 73 -10.81 7.54 -0.08
N THR A 74 -10.88 6.42 0.62
CA THR A 74 -10.84 5.09 0.02
C THR A 74 -12.13 4.36 0.39
N ASN A 75 -12.83 3.82 -0.59
CA ASN A 75 -14.11 3.17 -0.37
C ASN A 75 -13.99 1.64 -0.42
N GLN A 76 -15.04 0.97 0.07
CA GLN A 76 -15.10 -0.50 0.10
C GLN A 76 -14.97 -1.12 -1.30
N ARG A 77 -15.51 -0.48 -2.33
CA ARG A 77 -15.47 -1.01 -3.71
C ARG A 77 -14.04 -1.19 -4.21
N GLU A 78 -13.15 -0.26 -3.87
CA GLU A 78 -11.74 -0.35 -4.26
C GLU A 78 -11.01 -1.47 -3.54
N VAL A 79 -11.34 -1.68 -2.25
CA VAL A 79 -10.80 -2.81 -1.48
C VAL A 79 -11.29 -4.13 -2.07
N SER A 80 -12.59 -4.24 -2.37
CA SER A 80 -13.14 -5.45 -3.02
C SER A 80 -12.49 -5.71 -4.37
N GLN A 81 -12.31 -4.69 -5.19
CA GLN A 81 -11.66 -4.80 -6.50
C GLN A 81 -10.21 -5.31 -6.37
N PHE A 82 -9.46 -4.83 -5.37
CA PHE A 82 -8.12 -5.32 -5.07
C PHE A 82 -8.12 -6.80 -4.70
N LEU A 83 -8.97 -7.19 -3.75
CA LEU A 83 -9.06 -8.58 -3.29
C LEU A 83 -9.51 -9.54 -4.40
N ASP A 84 -10.49 -9.14 -5.20
CA ASP A 84 -10.95 -9.90 -6.36
C ASP A 84 -9.84 -10.07 -7.40
N CYS A 85 -9.07 -9.01 -7.67
CA CYS A 85 -7.93 -9.07 -8.57
C CYS A 85 -6.86 -10.04 -8.06
N CYS A 86 -6.50 -9.98 -6.77
CA CYS A 86 -5.58 -10.93 -6.15
C CYS A 86 -6.06 -12.38 -6.30
N ALA A 87 -7.34 -12.65 -6.04
CA ALA A 87 -7.91 -13.98 -6.17
C ALA A 87 -7.87 -14.49 -7.62
N ARG A 88 -8.17 -13.63 -8.60
CA ARG A 88 -8.10 -13.95 -10.03
C ARG A 88 -6.68 -14.23 -10.51
N ILE A 89 -5.70 -13.48 -10.02
CA ILE A 89 -4.27 -13.74 -10.32
C ILE A 89 -3.86 -15.09 -9.74
N LEU A 90 -4.17 -15.36 -8.47
CA LEU A 90 -3.84 -16.62 -7.81
C LEU A 90 -4.47 -17.83 -8.49
N ALA A 91 -5.71 -17.71 -9.00
CA ALA A 91 -6.35 -18.77 -9.78
C ALA A 91 -5.61 -19.15 -11.06
N ARG A 92 -4.70 -18.27 -11.56
CA ARG A 92 -3.82 -18.52 -12.71
C ARG A 92 -2.45 -19.06 -12.33
N MET A 93 -2.20 -19.21 -11.05
CA MET A 93 -0.96 -19.73 -10.47
C MET A 93 -1.27 -20.98 -9.62
N PRO A 94 -1.95 -22.02 -10.16
CA PRO A 94 -2.46 -23.15 -9.36
C PRO A 94 -1.30 -23.96 -8.71
N ASP A 95 -0.12 -23.93 -9.31
CA ASP A 95 1.03 -24.68 -8.82
C ASP A 95 1.92 -23.85 -7.87
N TYR A 96 1.57 -22.59 -7.63
CA TYR A 96 2.34 -21.74 -6.72
C TYR A 96 2.21 -22.24 -5.27
N LYS A 97 3.34 -22.53 -4.63
CA LYS A 97 3.43 -23.07 -3.27
C LYS A 97 4.06 -22.11 -2.26
N GLY A 98 4.51 -20.96 -2.74
CA GLY A 98 5.16 -19.95 -1.90
C GLY A 98 4.20 -19.15 -1.04
N SER A 99 4.77 -18.25 -0.27
CA SER A 99 4.02 -17.34 0.60
C SER A 99 3.34 -16.23 -0.20
N ILE A 100 2.10 -15.92 0.15
CA ILE A 100 1.28 -14.89 -0.51
C ILE A 100 1.07 -13.73 0.45
N HIS A 101 1.42 -12.53 -0.01
CA HIS A 101 1.30 -11.29 0.76
C HIS A 101 0.43 -10.28 0.01
N ARG A 102 -0.64 -9.81 0.64
CA ARG A 102 -1.50 -8.75 0.11
C ARG A 102 -1.22 -7.48 0.90
N MET A 103 -0.83 -6.40 0.23
CA MET A 103 -0.46 -5.15 0.86
C MET A 103 -1.36 -4.02 0.36
N TRP A 104 -1.97 -3.33 1.29
CA TRP A 104 -2.73 -2.12 1.04
C TRP A 104 -1.93 -0.93 1.58
N VAL A 105 -1.41 -0.11 0.67
CA VAL A 105 -0.54 1.03 0.98
C VAL A 105 -1.31 2.30 0.71
N SER A 106 -1.72 3.03 1.76
CA SER A 106 -2.61 4.17 1.59
C SER A 106 -2.36 5.33 2.54
N ARG A 107 -2.72 6.53 2.07
CA ARG A 107 -2.69 7.74 2.88
C ARG A 107 -3.71 7.72 4.03
N THR A 108 -4.87 7.14 3.80
CA THR A 108 -5.99 7.16 4.73
C THR A 108 -6.53 5.77 5.00
N VAL A 109 -7.16 5.61 6.16
CA VAL A 109 -7.91 4.40 6.48
C VAL A 109 -9.06 4.26 5.48
N PRO A 110 -9.29 3.09 4.90
CA PRO A 110 -10.50 2.81 4.17
C PRO A 110 -11.75 3.00 5.03
N SER A 111 -12.92 3.09 4.40
CA SER A 111 -14.18 3.03 5.14
C SER A 111 -14.23 1.82 6.08
N LEU A 112 -15.02 1.88 7.14
CA LEU A 112 -15.11 0.82 8.15
C LEU A 112 -15.32 -0.57 7.52
N ASN A 113 -16.19 -0.66 6.50
CA ASN A 113 -16.41 -1.90 5.77
C ASN A 113 -15.19 -2.30 4.91
N GLY A 114 -14.45 -1.34 4.36
CA GLY A 114 -13.21 -1.58 3.63
C GLY A 114 -12.12 -2.11 4.56
N GLU A 115 -11.98 -1.55 5.75
CA GLU A 115 -11.04 -2.03 6.77
C GLU A 115 -11.35 -3.47 7.19
N LYS A 116 -12.61 -3.78 7.45
CA LYS A 116 -13.06 -5.14 7.74
C LYS A 116 -12.71 -6.11 6.61
N SER A 117 -12.96 -5.72 5.35
CA SER A 117 -12.63 -6.55 4.19
C SER A 117 -11.12 -6.79 4.05
N LEU A 118 -10.27 -5.77 4.35
CA LEU A 118 -8.81 -5.96 4.37
C LEU A 118 -8.36 -6.93 5.46
N GLN A 119 -8.99 -6.87 6.64
CA GLN A 119 -8.71 -7.80 7.74
C GLN A 119 -9.11 -9.23 7.39
N GLU A 120 -10.32 -9.43 6.85
CA GLU A 120 -10.81 -10.73 6.36
C GLU A 120 -9.94 -11.28 5.23
N GLY A 121 -9.45 -10.40 4.35
CA GLY A 121 -8.50 -10.73 3.28
C GLY A 121 -7.07 -10.95 3.76
N GLN A 122 -6.80 -10.87 5.06
CA GLN A 122 -5.45 -11.01 5.66
C GLN A 122 -4.43 -10.06 5.03
N CYS A 123 -4.84 -8.82 4.77
CA CYS A 123 -3.98 -7.82 4.16
C CYS A 123 -3.07 -7.15 5.17
N ILE A 124 -1.84 -6.91 4.78
CA ILE A 124 -0.92 -6.01 5.45
C ILE A 124 -1.34 -4.58 5.09
N VAL A 125 -1.69 -3.77 6.07
CA VAL A 125 -2.09 -2.38 5.87
C VAL A 125 -0.94 -1.47 6.26
N VAL A 126 -0.43 -0.71 5.29
CA VAL A 126 0.60 0.32 5.49
C VAL A 126 -0.03 1.67 5.31
N GLN A 127 0.00 2.49 6.34
CA GLN A 127 -0.71 3.76 6.34
C GLN A 127 0.11 4.88 6.98
N THR A 128 0.10 6.06 6.33
CA THR A 128 0.53 7.33 6.93
C THR A 128 -0.11 8.49 6.21
N CYS A 129 -0.60 9.46 6.96
CA CYS A 129 -1.21 10.68 6.41
C CYS A 129 -0.21 11.80 6.14
N THR A 130 1.05 11.66 6.56
CA THR A 130 2.01 12.75 6.61
C THR A 130 2.83 12.92 5.34
N SER A 131 3.30 11.82 4.73
CA SER A 131 4.25 11.91 3.62
C SER A 131 4.19 10.67 2.72
N GLN A 132 4.22 10.88 1.40
CA GLN A 132 4.39 9.80 0.43
C GLN A 132 5.70 9.05 0.65
N THR A 133 6.77 9.78 0.93
CA THR A 133 8.10 9.21 1.20
C THR A 133 8.04 8.24 2.37
N LEU A 134 7.45 8.66 3.49
CA LEU A 134 7.33 7.80 4.67
C LEU A 134 6.46 6.55 4.38
N LEU A 135 5.42 6.70 3.55
CA LEU A 135 4.57 5.57 3.17
C LEU A 135 5.36 4.55 2.35
N VAL A 136 6.15 5.00 1.37
CA VAL A 136 7.04 4.15 0.55
C VAL A 136 8.10 3.47 1.41
N VAL A 137 8.73 4.22 2.31
CA VAL A 137 9.75 3.68 3.25
C VAL A 137 9.17 2.58 4.12
N ASN A 138 7.99 2.81 4.71
CA ASN A 138 7.34 1.80 5.55
C ASN A 138 6.96 0.54 4.76
N ALA A 139 6.44 0.69 3.54
CA ALA A 139 6.14 -0.44 2.67
C ALA A 139 7.41 -1.24 2.34
N LEU A 140 8.51 -0.57 1.99
CA LEU A 140 9.80 -1.19 1.71
C LEU A 140 10.34 -1.96 2.92
N LEU A 141 10.31 -1.34 4.11
CA LEU A 141 10.77 -1.99 5.35
C LEU A 141 9.99 -3.27 5.64
N ILE A 142 8.68 -3.26 5.47
CA ILE A 142 7.83 -4.44 5.70
C ILE A 142 8.15 -5.55 4.69
N ILE A 143 8.31 -5.22 3.40
CA ILE A 143 8.70 -6.20 2.38
C ILE A 143 10.05 -6.82 2.76
N CYS A 144 11.04 -6.00 3.10
CA CYS A 144 12.37 -6.48 3.47
C CYS A 144 12.39 -7.26 4.79
N ASP A 145 11.53 -6.94 5.75
CA ASP A 145 11.36 -7.71 6.99
C ASP A 145 10.81 -9.11 6.69
N ILE A 146 9.80 -9.21 5.83
CA ILE A 146 9.22 -10.49 5.40
C ILE A 146 10.26 -11.33 4.67
N LEU A 147 11.09 -10.71 3.84
CA LEU A 147 12.13 -11.37 3.06
C LEU A 147 13.44 -11.63 3.86
N GLY A 148 13.55 -11.12 5.08
CA GLY A 148 14.76 -11.25 5.90
C GLY A 148 15.96 -10.43 5.40
N CYS A 149 15.71 -9.35 4.64
CA CYS A 149 16.76 -8.52 4.04
C CYS A 149 16.65 -7.02 4.44
N ARG A 150 16.33 -6.75 5.70
CA ARG A 150 16.10 -5.39 6.23
C ARG A 150 17.28 -4.44 6.03
N ASP A 151 18.49 -4.93 6.10
CA ASP A 151 19.72 -4.17 5.82
C ASP A 151 19.73 -3.54 4.44
N LYS A 152 19.18 -4.23 3.44
CA LYS A 152 19.03 -3.70 2.07
C LYS A 152 18.08 -2.51 2.02
N ALA A 153 16.96 -2.57 2.76
CA ALA A 153 16.02 -1.45 2.86
C ALA A 153 16.70 -0.21 3.42
N ILE A 154 17.52 -0.34 4.48
CA ILE A 154 18.22 0.78 5.11
C ILE A 154 19.16 1.46 4.11
N GLY A 155 19.98 0.70 3.38
CA GLY A 155 20.88 1.24 2.36
C GLY A 155 20.13 1.97 1.22
N ILE A 156 18.96 1.46 0.82
CA ILE A 156 18.13 2.12 -0.19
C ILE A 156 17.54 3.41 0.36
N ILE A 157 17.03 3.43 1.59
CA ILE A 157 16.43 4.60 2.23
C ILE A 157 17.47 5.72 2.34
N GLU A 158 18.69 5.43 2.75
CA GLU A 158 19.78 6.40 2.83
C GLU A 158 20.09 7.01 1.45
N THR A 159 20.09 6.20 0.40
CA THR A 159 20.35 6.63 -0.97
C THR A 159 19.18 7.42 -1.57
N VAL A 160 17.98 6.90 -1.42
CA VAL A 160 16.75 7.47 -2.03
C VAL A 160 16.21 8.63 -1.22
N GLY A 161 16.40 8.63 0.09
CA GLY A 161 15.99 9.73 0.98
C GLY A 161 16.61 11.09 0.59
N SER A 162 17.82 11.07 0.02
CA SER A 162 18.49 12.27 -0.51
C SER A 162 17.98 12.68 -1.90
N LEU A 163 17.33 11.78 -2.64
CA LEU A 163 16.86 11.97 -4.01
C LEU A 163 15.33 12.20 -4.11
N LEU A 164 14.60 11.82 -3.08
CA LEU A 164 13.18 12.14 -3.02
C LEU A 164 13.06 13.62 -2.65
N PRO A 165 12.66 14.49 -3.58
CA PRO A 165 12.51 15.89 -3.26
C PRO A 165 11.55 16.02 -2.09
N ASN A 166 11.92 16.84 -1.10
CA ASN A 166 11.04 17.34 -0.06
C ASN A 166 9.95 18.24 -0.67
N GLN A 167 9.23 17.74 -1.66
CA GLN A 167 7.97 18.32 -2.03
C GLN A 167 6.96 17.84 -0.98
N GLU A 168 7.03 18.46 0.20
CA GLU A 168 5.81 18.84 0.88
C GLU A 168 5.03 19.70 -0.12
N GLU A 169 4.34 19.04 -1.04
CA GLU A 169 3.29 19.71 -1.79
C GLU A 169 2.30 20.16 -0.71
N ALA A 170 2.40 21.45 -0.36
CA ALA A 170 1.40 22.13 0.41
C ALA A 170 0.06 21.80 -0.26
N ILE A 171 -0.67 20.89 0.37
CA ILE A 171 -2.05 20.61 -0.03
C ILE A 171 -2.74 21.94 0.23
N PRO A 172 -3.31 22.62 -0.78
CA PRO A 172 -4.20 23.73 -0.49
C PRO A 172 -5.25 23.15 0.42
N ASP A 173 -5.38 23.73 1.62
CA ASP A 173 -6.49 23.41 2.52
C ASP A 173 -7.75 23.39 1.65
N PRO A 174 -8.51 22.29 1.63
CA PRO A 174 -9.80 22.35 0.99
C PRO A 174 -10.50 23.50 1.70
N LYS A 175 -10.78 24.58 0.98
CA LYS A 175 -11.69 25.62 1.47
C LYS A 175 -12.94 24.85 1.85
N VAL A 176 -13.10 24.64 3.15
CA VAL A 176 -14.33 24.17 3.74
C VAL A 176 -15.29 25.32 3.55
N GLU A 177 -15.95 25.34 2.40
CA GLU A 177 -17.21 26.08 2.29
C GLU A 177 -18.13 25.36 3.27
N ALA A 178 -18.25 25.98 4.45
CA ALA A 178 -19.18 25.52 5.46
C ALA A 178 -20.55 25.45 4.80
N PRO A 179 -21.22 24.29 4.80
CA PRO A 179 -22.60 24.25 4.39
C PRO A 179 -23.37 25.13 5.36
N GLN A 180 -23.97 26.20 4.87
CA GLN A 180 -24.95 26.97 5.60
C GLN A 180 -26.23 26.12 5.78
N ASN A 181 -26.17 25.18 6.71
CA ASN A 181 -27.36 24.51 7.21
C ASN A 181 -27.54 24.94 8.66
N THR A 182 -28.45 25.90 8.85
CA THR A 182 -29.10 26.21 10.09
C THR A 182 -29.89 24.98 10.56
N PHE A 183 -29.26 24.15 11.41
CA PHE A 183 -29.95 23.16 12.21
C PHE A 183 -30.01 23.66 13.64
N GLU A 184 -31.26 23.78 14.17
CA GLU A 184 -31.50 24.06 15.57
C GLU A 184 -30.90 22.99 16.48
N PRO A 185 -30.40 23.35 17.67
CA PRO A 185 -29.74 22.40 18.55
C PRO A 185 -30.76 21.46 19.19
N VAL A 186 -30.67 20.17 18.88
CA VAL A 186 -31.26 19.13 19.71
C VAL A 186 -30.27 18.84 20.83
N SER A 187 -30.65 19.21 22.04
CA SER A 187 -29.97 18.87 23.29
C SER A 187 -30.02 17.38 23.55
N ASP A 188 -28.96 16.87 24.16
CA ASP A 188 -28.74 15.54 24.70
C ASP A 188 -28.15 14.48 23.76
N PHE A 189 -26.81 14.39 23.81
CA PHE A 189 -26.11 13.12 23.85
C PHE A 189 -24.65 13.29 24.32
N GLY A 190 -24.29 12.50 25.31
CA GLY A 190 -23.11 12.44 26.12
C GLY A 190 -21.74 12.80 25.53
N GLU A 191 -20.87 13.24 26.40
CA GLU A 191 -19.48 13.64 26.21
C GLU A 191 -18.70 12.70 25.28
N LYS A 192 -18.44 13.13 24.03
CA LYS A 192 -17.43 12.53 23.18
C LYS A 192 -16.07 13.07 23.60
N ARG A 193 -15.27 12.23 24.26
CA ARG A 193 -13.85 12.50 24.48
C ARG A 193 -13.16 12.62 23.12
N VAL A 194 -12.75 13.81 22.78
CA VAL A 194 -11.85 14.08 21.66
C VAL A 194 -10.46 13.56 22.10
N LEU A 195 -10.03 12.44 21.54
CA LEU A 195 -8.67 11.97 21.74
C LEU A 195 -7.73 12.84 20.88
N PRO A 196 -6.59 13.29 21.44
CA PRO A 196 -5.64 14.09 20.68
C PRO A 196 -5.06 13.26 19.53
N ILE A 197 -5.04 13.84 18.34
CA ILE A 197 -4.37 13.24 17.16
C ILE A 197 -2.86 13.28 17.44
N THR A 198 -2.34 12.19 17.98
CA THR A 198 -0.89 11.97 18.03
C THR A 198 -0.47 11.38 16.67
N ASN A 199 0.61 11.90 16.09
CA ASN A 199 1.28 11.38 14.88
C ASN A 199 1.77 9.95 15.15
N LYS A 200 0.88 8.96 15.14
CA LYS A 200 1.23 7.55 15.28
C LYS A 200 1.09 6.87 13.93
N THR A 201 2.21 6.43 13.39
CA THR A 201 2.24 5.42 12.34
C THR A 201 1.67 4.14 12.95
N VAL A 202 0.50 3.71 12.52
CA VAL A 202 -0.09 2.44 12.96
C VAL A 202 0.29 1.39 11.93
N VAL A 203 1.28 0.58 12.26
CA VAL A 203 1.60 -0.64 11.52
C VAL A 203 0.86 -1.77 12.22
N MET A 204 -0.28 -2.19 11.68
CA MET A 204 -0.99 -3.36 12.19
C MET A 204 -0.45 -4.62 11.51
N VAL A 205 0.62 -5.18 12.07
CA VAL A 205 1.05 -6.54 11.73
C VAL A 205 0.43 -7.47 12.78
N ARG A 206 -0.63 -8.18 12.44
CA ARG A 206 -1.10 -9.30 13.27
C ARG A 206 -0.39 -10.57 12.81
N LYS A 207 0.45 -11.15 13.66
CA LYS A 207 0.83 -12.55 13.56
C LYS A 207 -0.44 -13.38 13.72
N VAL A 208 -0.72 -14.22 12.73
CA VAL A 208 -1.67 -15.33 12.88
C VAL A 208 -0.82 -16.50 13.36
N ASP A 209 -1.09 -16.97 14.58
CA ASP A 209 -0.55 -18.22 15.13
C ASP A 209 -1.18 -19.42 14.40
#